data_dc8194af6077f23ee3e18613c0148e3f
#
_entry.id   dc8194af6077f23ee3e18613c0148e3f
#
_cell.length_a   1.000
_cell.length_b   1.000
_cell.length_c   1.000
_cell.angle_alpha   90.00
_cell.angle_beta   90.00
_cell.angle_gamma   90.00
#
_symmetry.space_group_name_H-M   'P 1'
#
loop_
_entity.id
_entity.type
_entity.pdbx_description
1 polymer ?
#
loop_
_entity_poly.entity_id
_entity_poly.type
_entity_poly.pdbx_seq_one_letter_code
_entity_poly.pdbx_strand_id
1 'polypeptide(L)'
;MSFERNAPYAATPDNRPHPVGDAPPALMREADTQMSFGERAAVEGLLGQLRPGLAVEIGTAEGGSLRRICAHAAEVHSIDVSHEPLGEAPGNATLHTGSSAELLPGLLESFAAKGRTVDFALVDGDHSFEGVAGDLRALLASPAARRTVILVHDSTNAEVRAGIESVGLDSYPHVVYLELDFVPGYVLRVGSAANTVWGGLALVVTGAERSPAYAESPRQPLYYEPFEALQRMRAERLGEARHP
;
A
#
# COMPACT_ATOMS: atom_id res chain seq x y z
N MET A 1 -35.26 16.71 20.63
CA MET A 1 -34.90 15.28 20.52
C MET A 1 -33.69 15.05 21.40
N SER A 2 -33.87 14.43 22.56
CA SER A 2 -32.81 14.12 23.50
C SER A 2 -32.10 12.85 23.02
N PHE A 3 -30.81 12.95 22.72
CA PHE A 3 -29.98 11.76 22.52
C PHE A 3 -29.82 11.04 23.86
N GLU A 4 -30.51 9.93 24.04
CA GLU A 4 -30.22 9.01 25.13
C GLU A 4 -28.79 8.51 24.95
N ARG A 5 -27.94 8.78 25.95
CA ARG A 5 -26.60 8.18 26.04
C ARG A 5 -26.80 6.69 26.22
N ASN A 6 -26.36 5.92 25.24
CA ASN A 6 -26.30 4.46 25.34
C ASN A 6 -25.66 4.07 26.67
N ALA A 7 -26.35 3.17 27.38
CA ALA A 7 -25.85 2.56 28.59
C ALA A 7 -24.44 1.98 28.34
N PRO A 8 -23.52 2.05 29.30
CA PRO A 8 -22.20 1.45 29.15
C PRO A 8 -22.39 -0.04 28.85
N TYR A 9 -21.66 -0.50 27.82
CA TYR A 9 -21.57 -1.91 27.44
C TYR A 9 -21.37 -2.72 28.72
N ALA A 10 -22.40 -3.47 29.12
CA ALA A 10 -22.30 -4.34 30.28
C ALA A 10 -21.25 -5.40 29.94
N ALA A 11 -20.10 -5.33 30.58
CA ALA A 11 -19.08 -6.33 30.49
C ALA A 11 -19.71 -7.67 30.87
N THR A 12 -19.89 -8.56 29.92
CA THR A 12 -20.18 -9.96 30.23
C THR A 12 -19.01 -10.47 31.05
N PRO A 13 -19.24 -11.14 32.18
CA PRO A 13 -18.17 -11.71 32.98
C PRO A 13 -17.65 -12.98 32.28
N ASP A 14 -17.01 -12.79 31.14
CA ASP A 14 -16.24 -13.83 30.49
C ASP A 14 -14.82 -13.73 31.05
N ASN A 15 -14.53 -14.55 32.05
CA ASN A 15 -13.24 -14.65 32.72
C ASN A 15 -12.18 -15.33 31.85
N ARG A 16 -12.41 -15.42 30.51
CA ARG A 16 -11.37 -15.83 29.60
C ARG A 16 -10.33 -14.73 29.52
N PRO A 17 -9.02 -15.06 29.66
CA PRO A 17 -7.98 -14.07 29.46
C PRO A 17 -8.20 -13.41 28.09
N HIS A 18 -8.17 -12.09 28.07
CA HIS A 18 -8.31 -11.33 26.82
C HIS A 18 -7.27 -11.90 25.85
N PRO A 19 -7.64 -12.22 24.59
CA PRO A 19 -6.70 -12.80 23.65
C PRO A 19 -5.51 -11.87 23.35
N VAL A 20 -5.62 -10.61 23.70
CA VAL A 20 -4.51 -9.66 23.74
C VAL A 20 -3.88 -9.77 25.13
N GLY A 21 -2.77 -10.52 25.24
CA GLY A 21 -1.95 -10.55 26.46
C GLY A 21 -1.49 -9.13 26.84
N ASP A 22 -0.74 -9.01 27.94
CA ASP A 22 -0.27 -7.72 28.51
C ASP A 22 0.62 -6.91 27.53
N ALA A 23 1.03 -7.49 26.41
CA ALA A 23 1.77 -6.81 25.35
C ALA A 23 0.81 -6.39 24.22
N PRO A 24 0.91 -5.13 23.72
CA PRO A 24 0.13 -4.72 22.57
C PRO A 24 0.40 -5.65 21.38
N PRO A 25 -0.60 -5.88 20.47
CA PRO A 25 -0.40 -6.68 19.28
C PRO A 25 0.85 -6.24 18.52
N ALA A 26 1.53 -7.18 17.87
CA ALA A 26 2.74 -6.88 17.08
C ALA A 26 2.51 -5.70 16.12
N LEU A 27 1.33 -5.66 15.51
CA LEU A 27 0.87 -4.58 14.64
C LEU A 27 0.94 -3.17 15.28
N MET A 28 0.83 -3.07 16.62
CA MET A 28 0.90 -1.80 17.35
C MET A 28 2.31 -1.47 17.86
N ARG A 29 3.21 -2.46 17.87
CA ARG A 29 4.55 -2.33 18.46
C ARG A 29 5.64 -1.96 17.47
N GLU A 30 5.36 -2.06 16.18
CA GLU A 30 6.37 -1.79 15.16
C GLU A 30 6.70 -0.31 15.09
N ALA A 31 7.89 0.03 15.60
CA ALA A 31 8.49 1.34 15.45
C ALA A 31 9.21 1.50 14.09
N ASP A 32 9.47 0.39 13.41
CA ASP A 32 10.35 0.30 12.24
C ASP A 32 9.60 0.47 10.91
N THR A 33 8.40 1.04 10.93
CA THR A 33 7.62 1.31 9.73
C THR A 33 7.05 2.71 9.76
N GLN A 34 7.12 3.39 8.64
CA GLN A 34 6.54 4.73 8.48
C GLN A 34 5.04 4.69 8.14
N MET A 35 4.47 3.49 8.00
CA MET A 35 3.04 3.29 7.76
C MET A 35 2.20 3.56 9.01
N SER A 36 1.05 4.20 8.84
CA SER A 36 0.03 4.34 9.89
C SER A 36 -0.53 2.98 10.31
N PHE A 37 -1.24 2.96 11.45
CA PHE A 37 -1.91 1.73 11.90
C PHE A 37 -2.90 1.19 10.86
N GLY A 38 -3.67 2.06 10.20
CA GLY A 38 -4.64 1.67 9.18
C GLY A 38 -3.98 1.01 7.97
N GLU A 39 -2.87 1.57 7.50
CA GLU A 39 -2.08 1.02 6.40
C GLU A 39 -1.50 -0.35 6.76
N ARG A 40 -0.90 -0.48 7.95
CA ARG A 40 -0.38 -1.77 8.43
C ARG A 40 -1.48 -2.82 8.55
N ALA A 41 -2.66 -2.44 9.06
CA ALA A 41 -3.79 -3.35 9.20
C ALA A 41 -4.32 -3.81 7.83
N ALA A 42 -4.34 -2.92 6.85
CA ALA A 42 -4.75 -3.24 5.48
C ALA A 42 -3.75 -4.19 4.80
N VAL A 43 -2.45 -3.90 4.90
CA VAL A 43 -1.38 -4.78 4.38
C VAL A 43 -1.46 -6.16 5.03
N GLU A 44 -1.56 -6.22 6.37
CA GLU A 44 -1.68 -7.46 7.12
C GLU A 44 -2.92 -8.27 6.71
N GLY A 45 -4.07 -7.60 6.58
CA GLY A 45 -5.31 -8.23 6.16
C GLY A 45 -5.24 -8.83 4.77
N LEU A 46 -4.66 -8.11 3.81
CA LEU A 46 -4.46 -8.60 2.44
C LEU A 46 -3.48 -9.77 2.40
N LEU A 47 -2.31 -9.64 3.02
CA LEU A 47 -1.29 -10.69 3.04
C LEU A 47 -1.80 -11.96 3.73
N GLY A 48 -2.54 -11.83 4.83
CA GLY A 48 -3.16 -12.95 5.54
C GLY A 48 -4.18 -13.73 4.69
N GLN A 49 -4.89 -13.06 3.79
CA GLN A 49 -5.83 -13.66 2.86
C GLN A 49 -5.13 -14.24 1.62
N LEU A 50 -4.17 -13.51 1.05
CA LEU A 50 -3.48 -13.90 -0.19
C LEU A 50 -2.50 -15.04 0.02
N ARG A 51 -1.74 -15.01 1.10
CA ARG A 51 -0.61 -15.91 1.36
C ARG A 51 0.27 -16.08 0.11
N PRO A 52 0.95 -15.00 -0.32
CA PRO A 52 1.65 -14.97 -1.60
C PRO A 52 2.69 -16.10 -1.71
N GLY A 53 2.74 -16.79 -2.85
CA GLY A 53 3.85 -17.67 -3.19
C GLY A 53 5.09 -16.87 -3.56
N LEU A 54 4.91 -15.75 -4.26
CA LEU A 54 5.95 -14.82 -4.66
C LEU A 54 5.51 -13.39 -4.46
N ALA A 55 6.28 -12.61 -3.72
CA ALA A 55 6.04 -11.19 -3.53
C ALA A 55 7.24 -10.35 -4.00
N VAL A 56 6.95 -9.11 -4.42
CA VAL A 56 7.96 -8.09 -4.75
C VAL A 56 7.69 -6.86 -3.89
N GLU A 57 8.74 -6.32 -3.32
CA GLU A 57 8.72 -5.03 -2.62
C GLU A 57 9.69 -4.08 -3.29
N ILE A 58 9.29 -2.83 -3.45
CA ILE A 58 10.11 -1.72 -3.93
C ILE A 58 10.13 -0.68 -2.82
N GLY A 59 11.32 -0.44 -2.24
CA GLY A 59 11.51 0.33 -1.02
C GLY A 59 11.51 -0.54 0.23
N THR A 60 12.70 -0.75 0.79
CA THR A 60 12.91 -1.62 1.97
C THR A 60 13.03 -0.80 3.25
N ALA A 61 13.79 0.31 3.19
CA ALA A 61 14.13 1.15 4.34
C ALA A 61 14.57 0.30 5.56
N GLU A 62 13.97 0.49 6.74
CA GLU A 62 14.25 -0.27 7.95
C GLU A 62 13.65 -1.70 7.93
N GLY A 63 12.90 -2.04 6.89
CA GLY A 63 12.36 -3.38 6.65
C GLY A 63 11.09 -3.72 7.42
N GLY A 64 10.34 -2.72 7.87
CA GLY A 64 9.07 -2.95 8.56
C GLY A 64 8.04 -3.64 7.67
N SER A 65 7.84 -3.17 6.45
CA SER A 65 7.00 -3.78 5.42
C SER A 65 7.56 -5.12 4.96
N LEU A 66 8.88 -5.20 4.71
CA LEU A 66 9.54 -6.44 4.29
C LEU A 66 9.30 -7.60 5.26
N ARG A 67 9.53 -7.37 6.56
CA ARG A 67 9.31 -8.41 7.59
C ARG A 67 7.87 -8.87 7.62
N ARG A 68 6.92 -7.97 7.41
CA ARG A 68 5.50 -8.28 7.34
C ARG A 68 5.16 -9.11 6.12
N ILE A 69 5.65 -8.73 4.93
CA ILE A 69 5.47 -9.49 3.71
C ILE A 69 6.07 -10.89 3.87
N CYS A 70 7.29 -10.99 4.40
CA CYS A 70 7.99 -12.26 4.65
C CYS A 70 7.27 -13.19 5.64
N ALA A 71 6.49 -12.64 6.58
CA ALA A 71 5.71 -13.44 7.52
C ALA A 71 4.55 -14.20 6.82
N HIS A 72 4.11 -13.75 5.65
CA HIS A 72 2.97 -14.31 4.93
C HIS A 72 3.33 -14.94 3.58
N ALA A 73 4.36 -14.44 2.92
CA ALA A 73 4.80 -14.91 1.61
C ALA A 73 5.80 -16.07 1.72
N ALA A 74 5.81 -16.96 0.72
CA ALA A 74 6.80 -18.03 0.67
C ALA A 74 8.18 -17.52 0.22
N GLU A 75 8.22 -16.54 -0.69
CA GLU A 75 9.43 -15.92 -1.23
C GLU A 75 9.18 -14.43 -1.48
N VAL A 76 10.14 -13.59 -1.12
CA VAL A 76 10.07 -12.16 -1.28
C VAL A 76 11.32 -11.64 -1.98
N HIS A 77 11.16 -10.78 -2.97
CA HIS A 77 12.24 -10.02 -3.57
C HIS A 77 12.05 -8.55 -3.23
N SER A 78 13.02 -7.94 -2.54
CA SER A 78 12.96 -6.53 -2.14
C SER A 78 14.05 -5.75 -2.86
N ILE A 79 13.66 -4.63 -3.48
CA ILE A 79 14.54 -3.73 -4.23
C ILE A 79 14.66 -2.43 -3.46
N ASP A 80 15.87 -2.00 -3.18
CA ASP A 80 16.18 -0.70 -2.58
C ASP A 80 17.54 -0.21 -3.03
N VAL A 81 17.75 1.09 -3.03
CA VAL A 81 19.06 1.69 -3.34
C VAL A 81 20.11 1.39 -2.26
N SER A 82 19.65 1.09 -1.03
CA SER A 82 20.49 0.67 0.10
C SER A 82 19.70 -0.22 1.06
N HIS A 83 20.34 -1.29 1.55
CA HIS A 83 19.79 -2.15 2.59
C HIS A 83 20.52 -1.99 3.93
N GLU A 84 21.35 -0.98 4.08
CA GLU A 84 22.08 -0.73 5.36
C GLU A 84 21.15 -0.57 6.58
N PRO A 85 19.98 0.12 6.47
CA PRO A 85 19.09 0.29 7.61
C PRO A 85 18.38 -0.98 8.05
N LEU A 86 18.27 -1.98 7.17
CA LEU A 86 17.49 -3.21 7.42
C LEU A 86 18.07 -4.06 8.54
N GLY A 87 19.42 -4.12 8.68
CA GLY A 87 20.09 -5.08 9.54
C GLY A 87 19.98 -6.51 8.98
N GLU A 88 19.52 -7.47 9.79
CA GLU A 88 19.38 -8.86 9.36
C GLU A 88 18.13 -9.05 8.49
N ALA A 89 18.32 -9.59 7.29
CA ALA A 89 17.24 -9.88 6.36
C ALA A 89 16.46 -11.14 6.77
N PRO A 90 15.13 -11.19 6.57
CA PRO A 90 14.37 -12.43 6.71
C PRO A 90 14.88 -13.53 5.78
N GLY A 91 14.86 -14.79 6.25
CA GLY A 91 15.46 -15.92 5.53
C GLY A 91 14.81 -16.28 4.19
N ASN A 92 13.59 -15.79 3.93
CA ASN A 92 12.88 -15.96 2.66
C ASN A 92 12.89 -14.69 1.79
N ALA A 93 13.70 -13.69 2.15
CA ALA A 93 13.92 -12.48 1.37
C ALA A 93 15.18 -12.58 0.52
N THR A 94 15.09 -12.12 -0.73
CA THR A 94 16.21 -11.83 -1.61
C THR A 94 16.30 -10.33 -1.80
N LEU A 95 17.43 -9.73 -1.41
CA LEU A 95 17.64 -8.30 -1.51
C LEU A 95 18.35 -7.94 -2.82
N HIS A 96 17.85 -6.93 -3.50
CA HIS A 96 18.40 -6.39 -4.73
C HIS A 96 18.76 -4.93 -4.52
N THR A 97 20.05 -4.62 -4.46
CA THR A 97 20.55 -3.27 -4.22
C THR A 97 20.71 -2.50 -5.53
N GLY A 98 19.95 -1.46 -5.72
CA GLY A 98 19.96 -0.59 -6.90
C GLY A 98 18.62 0.07 -7.16
N SER A 99 18.53 0.85 -8.22
CA SER A 99 17.29 1.51 -8.65
C SER A 99 16.26 0.48 -9.14
N SER A 100 14.99 0.66 -8.75
CA SER A 100 13.89 -0.16 -9.27
C SER A 100 13.75 -0.01 -10.79
N ALA A 101 13.98 1.18 -11.33
CA ALA A 101 13.95 1.43 -12.77
C ALA A 101 14.93 0.54 -13.56
N GLU A 102 16.07 0.20 -12.96
CA GLU A 102 17.07 -0.68 -13.58
C GLU A 102 16.81 -2.16 -13.29
N LEU A 103 16.41 -2.51 -12.07
CA LEU A 103 16.37 -3.88 -11.60
C LEU A 103 15.02 -4.57 -11.83
N LEU A 104 13.90 -3.86 -11.63
CA LEU A 104 12.56 -4.44 -11.67
C LEU A 104 12.20 -5.07 -13.01
N PRO A 105 12.49 -4.45 -14.19
CA PRO A 105 12.15 -5.07 -15.47
C PRO A 105 12.82 -6.42 -15.68
N GLY A 106 14.13 -6.51 -15.40
CA GLY A 106 14.88 -7.76 -15.53
C GLY A 106 14.45 -8.84 -14.54
N LEU A 107 14.12 -8.44 -13.31
CA LEU A 107 13.58 -9.34 -12.31
C LEU A 107 12.24 -9.94 -12.74
N LEU A 108 11.32 -9.12 -13.19
CA LEU A 108 10.00 -9.55 -13.70
C LEU A 108 10.13 -10.44 -14.94
N GLU A 109 11.05 -10.10 -15.85
CA GLU A 109 11.35 -10.94 -17.01
C GLU A 109 11.86 -12.33 -16.59
N SER A 110 12.73 -12.39 -15.60
CA SER A 110 13.24 -13.66 -15.05
C SER A 110 12.14 -14.54 -14.48
N PHE A 111 11.13 -13.93 -13.81
CA PHE A 111 9.96 -14.66 -13.31
C PHE A 111 9.08 -15.16 -14.45
N ALA A 112 8.78 -14.31 -15.44
CA ALA A 112 7.99 -14.67 -16.60
C ALA A 112 8.62 -15.83 -17.39
N ALA A 113 9.94 -15.78 -17.62
CA ALA A 113 10.67 -16.83 -18.31
C ALA A 113 10.62 -18.20 -17.59
N LYS A 114 10.46 -18.18 -16.26
CA LYS A 114 10.29 -19.38 -15.42
C LYS A 114 8.83 -19.77 -15.22
N GLY A 115 7.88 -19.08 -15.87
CA GLY A 115 6.43 -19.30 -15.69
C GLY A 115 5.92 -18.95 -14.31
N ARG A 116 6.63 -18.08 -13.58
CA ARG A 116 6.26 -17.64 -12.23
C ARG A 116 5.43 -16.38 -12.28
N THR A 117 4.47 -16.27 -11.38
CA THR A 117 3.60 -15.10 -11.21
C THR A 117 3.91 -14.45 -9.87
N VAL A 118 4.00 -13.12 -9.87
CA VAL A 118 4.03 -12.31 -8.65
C VAL A 118 2.60 -12.23 -8.13
N ASP A 119 2.37 -12.68 -6.91
CA ASP A 119 1.03 -12.66 -6.29
C ASP A 119 0.75 -11.32 -5.59
N PHE A 120 1.81 -10.69 -5.06
CA PHE A 120 1.73 -9.43 -4.34
C PHE A 120 2.90 -8.52 -4.70
N ALA A 121 2.63 -7.23 -4.86
CA ALA A 121 3.66 -6.21 -5.02
C ALA A 121 3.36 -5.02 -4.11
N LEU A 122 4.38 -4.49 -3.43
CA LEU A 122 4.35 -3.21 -2.72
C LEU A 122 5.27 -2.22 -3.45
N VAL A 123 4.72 -1.08 -3.85
CA VAL A 123 5.47 0.05 -4.45
C VAL A 123 5.56 1.14 -3.39
N ASP A 124 6.72 1.31 -2.80
CA ASP A 124 7.01 2.23 -1.69
C ASP A 124 8.46 2.74 -1.74
N GLY A 125 9.00 2.94 -2.94
CA GLY A 125 10.40 3.34 -3.15
C GLY A 125 10.56 4.82 -3.42
N ASP A 126 10.72 5.20 -4.70
CA ASP A 126 10.86 6.59 -5.13
C ASP A 126 9.49 7.28 -5.18
N HIS A 127 9.27 8.27 -4.29
CA HIS A 127 8.01 9.02 -4.20
C HIS A 127 7.90 10.14 -5.25
N SER A 128 8.75 10.15 -6.27
CA SER A 128 8.62 11.06 -7.40
C SER A 128 7.53 10.58 -8.38
N PHE A 129 7.02 11.52 -9.18
CA PHE A 129 6.10 11.22 -10.27
C PHE A 129 6.64 10.14 -11.22
N GLU A 130 7.91 10.27 -11.64
CA GLU A 130 8.55 9.35 -12.58
C GLU A 130 8.81 7.99 -11.96
N GLY A 131 9.24 7.94 -10.70
CA GLY A 131 9.55 6.70 -9.99
C GLY A 131 8.32 5.81 -9.88
N VAL A 132 7.25 6.32 -9.28
CA VAL A 132 5.99 5.57 -9.13
C VAL A 132 5.38 5.16 -10.46
N ALA A 133 5.34 6.08 -11.44
CA ALA A 133 4.82 5.78 -12.76
C ALA A 133 5.65 4.70 -13.49
N GLY A 134 6.97 4.73 -13.34
CA GLY A 134 7.91 3.75 -13.89
C GLY A 134 7.68 2.36 -13.31
N ASP A 135 7.61 2.25 -11.99
CA ASP A 135 7.41 0.98 -11.28
C ASP A 135 6.06 0.34 -11.65
N LEU A 136 4.99 1.14 -11.67
CA LEU A 136 3.67 0.65 -12.06
C LEU A 136 3.63 0.20 -13.53
N ARG A 137 4.24 0.96 -14.45
CA ARG A 137 4.31 0.57 -15.87
C ARG A 137 5.11 -0.72 -16.03
N ALA A 138 6.22 -0.90 -15.33
CA ALA A 138 7.01 -2.13 -15.37
C ALA A 138 6.20 -3.34 -14.91
N LEU A 139 5.51 -3.23 -13.77
CA LEU A 139 4.62 -4.27 -13.26
C LEU A 139 3.51 -4.59 -14.27
N LEU A 140 2.77 -3.59 -14.75
CA LEU A 140 1.63 -3.79 -15.65
C LEU A 140 2.02 -4.30 -17.04
N ALA A 141 3.21 -4.00 -17.52
CA ALA A 141 3.72 -4.53 -18.80
C ALA A 141 4.12 -6.01 -18.70
N SER A 142 4.47 -6.49 -17.49
CA SER A 142 5.03 -7.82 -17.31
C SER A 142 3.98 -8.93 -17.35
N PRO A 143 4.24 -10.04 -18.08
CA PRO A 143 3.42 -11.25 -17.96
C PRO A 143 3.44 -11.86 -16.56
N ALA A 144 4.52 -11.65 -15.77
CA ALA A 144 4.61 -12.15 -14.41
C ALA A 144 3.66 -11.45 -13.42
N ALA A 145 3.12 -10.27 -13.78
CA ALA A 145 2.21 -9.52 -12.90
C ALA A 145 0.76 -9.48 -13.44
N ARG A 146 0.30 -10.52 -14.12
CA ARG A 146 -1.07 -10.61 -14.66
C ARG A 146 -2.12 -11.08 -13.67
N ARG A 147 -1.72 -11.49 -12.48
CA ARG A 147 -2.58 -11.95 -11.39
C ARG A 147 -2.01 -11.49 -10.05
N THR A 148 -1.83 -10.19 -9.91
CA THR A 148 -1.10 -9.55 -8.82
C THR A 148 -2.00 -8.60 -8.06
N VAL A 149 -1.91 -8.60 -6.76
CA VAL A 149 -2.38 -7.52 -5.90
C VAL A 149 -1.24 -6.54 -5.72
N ILE A 150 -1.40 -5.31 -6.18
CA ILE A 150 -0.40 -4.24 -6.11
C ILE A 150 -0.92 -3.19 -5.12
N LEU A 151 -0.12 -2.88 -4.12
CA LEU A 151 -0.32 -1.73 -3.24
C LEU A 151 0.70 -0.64 -3.59
N VAL A 152 0.25 0.60 -3.63
CA VAL A 152 1.13 1.77 -3.76
C VAL A 152 0.99 2.60 -2.49
N HIS A 153 2.10 2.76 -1.77
CA HIS A 153 2.15 3.56 -0.55
C HIS A 153 2.26 5.05 -0.88
N ASP A 154 1.98 5.88 0.13
CA ASP A 154 1.95 7.35 0.00
C ASP A 154 1.03 7.86 -1.11
N SER A 155 -0.01 7.09 -1.46
CA SER A 155 -0.92 7.37 -2.56
C SER A 155 -1.66 8.71 -2.45
N THR A 156 -1.66 9.34 -1.28
CA THR A 156 -2.21 10.69 -1.07
C THR A 156 -1.18 11.81 -1.15
N ASN A 157 0.11 11.49 -1.29
CA ASN A 157 1.11 12.48 -1.67
C ASN A 157 0.88 12.95 -3.11
N ALA A 158 1.01 14.26 -3.37
CA ALA A 158 0.65 14.85 -4.66
C ALA A 158 1.48 14.30 -5.83
N GLU A 159 2.80 14.10 -5.64
CA GLU A 159 3.70 13.57 -6.67
C GLU A 159 3.38 12.10 -6.95
N VAL A 160 3.22 11.30 -5.89
CA VAL A 160 2.86 9.89 -6.00
C VAL A 160 1.50 9.73 -6.68
N ARG A 161 0.48 10.49 -6.25
CA ARG A 161 -0.85 10.47 -6.86
C ARG A 161 -0.80 10.81 -8.35
N ALA A 162 -0.12 11.89 -8.72
CA ALA A 162 0.03 12.27 -10.11
C ALA A 162 0.75 11.18 -10.93
N GLY A 163 1.79 10.54 -10.35
CA GLY A 163 2.47 9.40 -10.94
C GLY A 163 1.52 8.24 -11.21
N ILE A 164 0.73 7.82 -10.22
CA ILE A 164 -0.27 6.74 -10.36
C ILE A 164 -1.27 7.07 -11.49
N GLU A 165 -1.86 8.27 -11.46
CA GLU A 165 -2.87 8.69 -12.43
C GLU A 165 -2.31 8.76 -13.85
N SER A 166 -1.04 9.17 -14.01
CA SER A 166 -0.37 9.26 -15.32
C SER A 166 -0.23 7.92 -16.04
N VAL A 167 -0.33 6.81 -15.31
CA VAL A 167 -0.22 5.46 -15.90
C VAL A 167 -1.46 5.11 -16.71
N GLY A 168 -2.61 5.71 -16.43
CA GLY A 168 -3.86 5.39 -17.13
C GLY A 168 -4.30 3.96 -16.83
N LEU A 169 -4.36 3.59 -15.57
CA LEU A 169 -4.64 2.22 -15.09
C LEU A 169 -5.90 1.60 -15.69
N ASP A 170 -6.93 2.41 -15.94
CA ASP A 170 -8.19 1.97 -16.55
C ASP A 170 -8.03 1.47 -17.99
N SER A 171 -6.95 1.85 -18.68
CA SER A 171 -6.66 1.43 -20.07
C SER A 171 -6.07 0.02 -20.16
N TYR A 172 -5.60 -0.54 -19.05
CA TYR A 172 -5.04 -1.89 -19.03
C TYR A 172 -6.17 -2.93 -18.87
N PRO A 173 -6.40 -3.80 -19.87
CA PRO A 173 -7.53 -4.73 -19.85
C PRO A 173 -7.45 -5.75 -18.70
N HIS A 174 -6.26 -6.00 -18.18
CA HIS A 174 -6.02 -6.92 -17.08
C HIS A 174 -6.05 -6.25 -15.70
N VAL A 175 -6.24 -4.94 -15.60
CA VAL A 175 -6.57 -4.29 -14.33
C VAL A 175 -8.05 -4.54 -14.06
N VAL A 176 -8.32 -5.41 -13.08
CA VAL A 176 -9.68 -5.88 -12.76
C VAL A 176 -10.30 -5.18 -11.57
N TYR A 177 -9.48 -4.51 -10.73
CA TYR A 177 -9.92 -3.68 -9.62
C TYR A 177 -8.96 -2.52 -9.41
N LEU A 178 -9.51 -1.36 -9.09
CA LEU A 178 -8.75 -0.14 -8.82
C LEU A 178 -9.45 0.65 -7.71
N GLU A 179 -8.73 0.96 -6.63
CA GLU A 179 -9.17 1.85 -5.56
C GLU A 179 -7.99 2.74 -5.16
N LEU A 180 -8.03 4.01 -5.55
CA LEU A 180 -6.92 4.94 -5.33
C LEU A 180 -6.81 5.43 -3.89
N ASP A 181 -7.89 5.36 -3.15
CA ASP A 181 -8.00 5.79 -1.75
C ASP A 181 -8.39 4.60 -0.85
N PHE A 182 -7.80 3.42 -1.13
CA PHE A 182 -8.04 2.19 -0.38
C PHE A 182 -7.79 2.36 1.13
N VAL A 183 -6.72 3.05 1.48
CA VAL A 183 -6.52 3.60 2.83
C VAL A 183 -6.17 5.08 2.67
N PRO A 184 -6.92 5.99 3.29
CA PRO A 184 -6.62 7.42 3.18
C PRO A 184 -5.35 7.80 3.95
N GLY A 185 -4.61 8.75 3.42
CA GLY A 185 -3.45 9.33 4.07
C GLY A 185 -3.80 10.37 5.14
N TYR A 186 -2.81 11.15 5.52
CA TYR A 186 -2.92 12.11 6.62
C TYR A 186 -2.07 13.36 6.36
N VAL A 187 -2.43 14.45 7.04
CA VAL A 187 -1.63 15.68 7.03
C VAL A 187 -0.59 15.62 8.13
N LEU A 188 0.68 15.67 7.78
CA LEU A 188 1.76 15.78 8.73
C LEU A 188 1.65 17.12 9.50
N ARG A 189 1.78 17.07 10.82
CA ARG A 189 1.62 18.24 11.68
C ARG A 189 2.95 18.78 12.22
N VAL A 190 3.99 17.98 12.14
CA VAL A 190 5.32 18.26 12.73
C VAL A 190 6.44 17.90 11.75
N GLY A 191 7.65 18.40 12.02
CA GLY A 191 8.82 18.11 11.21
C GLY A 191 8.97 19.02 9.98
N SER A 192 9.96 18.73 9.17
CA SER A 192 10.27 19.50 7.94
C SER A 192 9.19 19.39 6.88
N ALA A 193 8.43 18.31 6.87
CA ALA A 193 7.32 18.07 5.97
C ALA A 193 5.95 18.49 6.57
N ALA A 194 5.94 19.32 7.62
CA ALA A 194 4.70 19.78 8.23
C ALA A 194 3.80 20.48 7.21
N ASN A 195 2.51 20.18 7.30
CA ASN A 195 1.43 20.63 6.39
C ASN A 195 1.48 20.02 4.98
N THR A 196 2.26 18.98 4.76
CA THR A 196 2.15 18.14 3.55
C THR A 196 1.26 16.94 3.81
N VAL A 197 0.73 16.35 2.75
CA VAL A 197 -0.11 15.15 2.81
C VAL A 197 0.77 13.94 2.47
N TRP A 198 0.71 12.93 3.31
CA TRP A 198 1.48 11.69 3.18
C TRP A 198 0.63 10.48 3.56
N GLY A 199 1.19 9.30 3.34
CA GLY A 199 0.53 8.06 3.62
C GLY A 199 -0.57 7.74 2.63
N GLY A 200 -1.42 6.81 3.01
CA GLY A 200 -2.44 6.23 2.16
C GLY A 200 -1.94 5.07 1.32
N LEU A 201 -2.87 4.22 0.95
CA LEU A 201 -2.62 3.09 0.05
C LEU A 201 -3.58 3.17 -1.13
N ALA A 202 -3.05 3.08 -2.34
CA ALA A 202 -3.83 2.71 -3.51
C ALA A 202 -3.74 1.19 -3.73
N LEU A 203 -4.84 0.59 -4.18
CA LEU A 203 -4.96 -0.82 -4.47
C LEU A 203 -5.25 -1.01 -5.96
N VAL A 204 -4.40 -1.78 -6.62
CA VAL A 204 -4.58 -2.22 -8.00
C VAL A 204 -4.55 -3.75 -8.02
N VAL A 205 -5.56 -4.38 -8.63
CA VAL A 205 -5.58 -5.83 -8.80
C VAL A 205 -5.59 -6.16 -10.28
N THR A 206 -4.66 -7.02 -10.69
CA THR A 206 -4.62 -7.56 -12.04
C THR A 206 -5.21 -8.97 -12.07
N GLY A 207 -5.86 -9.34 -13.17
CA GLY A 207 -6.50 -10.63 -13.35
C GLY A 207 -6.84 -10.92 -14.80
N ALA A 208 -7.39 -12.13 -15.05
CA ALA A 208 -7.71 -12.57 -16.41
C ALA A 208 -8.90 -11.80 -17.02
N GLU A 209 -9.89 -11.48 -16.19
CA GLU A 209 -11.14 -10.82 -16.64
C GLU A 209 -11.64 -9.85 -15.58
N ARG A 210 -12.20 -8.72 -16.02
CA ARG A 210 -12.97 -7.84 -15.14
C ARG A 210 -14.25 -8.54 -14.74
N SER A 211 -14.51 -8.61 -13.44
CA SER A 211 -15.80 -9.08 -12.96
C SER A 211 -16.92 -8.15 -13.43
N PRO A 212 -18.03 -8.67 -13.99
CA PRO A 212 -19.21 -7.86 -14.29
C PRO A 212 -19.69 -7.07 -13.07
N ALA A 213 -19.61 -7.66 -11.88
CA ALA A 213 -19.96 -6.99 -10.62
C ALA A 213 -19.08 -5.76 -10.34
N TYR A 214 -17.83 -5.76 -10.81
CA TYR A 214 -16.96 -4.58 -10.70
C TYR A 214 -17.38 -3.47 -11.66
N ALA A 215 -17.78 -3.84 -12.90
CA ALA A 215 -18.26 -2.88 -13.89
C ALA A 215 -19.62 -2.27 -13.51
N GLU A 216 -20.42 -3.03 -12.76
CA GLU A 216 -21.76 -2.66 -12.30
C GLU A 216 -21.78 -2.03 -10.91
N SER A 217 -20.71 -2.20 -10.13
CA SER A 217 -20.56 -1.46 -8.87
C SER A 217 -20.08 -0.06 -9.22
N PRO A 218 -20.99 0.91 -9.41
CA PRO A 218 -20.54 2.28 -9.59
C PRO A 218 -19.73 2.62 -8.34
N ARG A 219 -18.55 3.15 -8.50
CA ARG A 219 -17.89 3.91 -7.44
C ARG A 219 -19.01 4.77 -6.89
N GLN A 220 -19.48 4.42 -5.69
CA GLN A 220 -20.70 5.07 -5.23
C GLN A 220 -20.37 6.55 -5.08
N PRO A 221 -21.08 7.44 -5.79
CA PRO A 221 -20.78 8.88 -5.76
C PRO A 221 -20.96 9.50 -4.37
N LEU A 222 -21.34 8.68 -3.40
CA LEU A 222 -21.46 9.01 -1.98
C LEU A 222 -20.13 8.90 -1.22
N TYR A 223 -19.11 8.30 -1.81
CA TYR A 223 -17.82 8.25 -1.17
C TYR A 223 -17.09 9.56 -1.42
N TYR A 224 -17.00 10.27 -0.38
CA TYR A 224 -16.06 11.29 -0.08
C TYR A 224 -14.67 10.88 -0.59
N GLU A 225 -14.08 11.68 -1.43
CA GLU A 225 -12.73 11.40 -1.90
C GLU A 225 -11.72 11.84 -0.85
N PRO A 226 -11.10 10.91 -0.10
CA PRO A 226 -10.22 11.26 1.02
C PRO A 226 -9.07 12.16 0.60
N PHE A 227 -8.51 11.91 -0.59
CA PHE A 227 -7.42 12.73 -1.13
C PHE A 227 -7.83 14.20 -1.33
N GLU A 228 -8.95 14.47 -2.00
CA GLU A 228 -9.43 15.84 -2.20
C GLU A 228 -9.78 16.52 -0.89
N ALA A 229 -10.35 15.78 0.06
CA ALA A 229 -10.64 16.33 1.36
C ALA A 229 -9.38 16.72 2.13
N LEU A 230 -8.35 15.86 2.10
CA LEU A 230 -7.06 16.16 2.70
C LEU A 230 -6.39 17.37 2.03
N GLN A 231 -6.47 17.48 0.70
CA GLN A 231 -5.97 18.65 -0.02
C GLN A 231 -6.72 19.93 0.34
N ARG A 232 -8.06 19.87 0.47
CA ARG A 232 -8.86 21.02 0.95
C ARG A 232 -8.47 21.44 2.37
N MET A 233 -8.35 20.48 3.29
CA MET A 233 -7.91 20.75 4.66
C MET A 233 -6.51 21.38 4.71
N ARG A 234 -5.62 20.92 3.83
CA ARG A 234 -4.29 21.50 3.69
C ARG A 234 -4.36 22.94 3.23
N ALA A 235 -5.08 23.23 2.14
CA ALA A 235 -5.22 24.57 1.58
C ALA A 235 -5.84 25.56 2.60
N GLU A 236 -6.89 25.15 3.29
CA GLU A 236 -7.51 25.95 4.36
C GLU A 236 -6.52 26.28 5.48
N ARG A 237 -5.70 25.30 5.86
CA ARG A 237 -4.72 25.44 6.94
C ARG A 237 -3.55 26.36 6.57
N LEU A 238 -3.16 26.35 5.31
CA LEU A 238 -2.06 27.18 4.80
C LEU A 238 -2.54 28.59 4.38
N GLY A 239 -3.85 28.84 4.40
CA GLY A 239 -4.42 30.10 3.90
C GLY A 239 -4.28 30.23 2.38
N GLU A 240 -4.09 29.12 1.66
CA GLU A 240 -4.01 29.08 0.21
C GLU A 240 -5.40 29.38 -0.37
N ALA A 241 -5.48 30.29 -1.35
CA ALA A 241 -6.75 30.60 -2.01
C ALA A 241 -7.29 29.33 -2.72
N ARG A 242 -8.59 29.09 -2.59
CA ARG A 242 -9.26 28.02 -3.33
C ARG A 242 -9.08 28.32 -4.83
N HIS A 243 -8.35 27.48 -5.54
CA HIS A 243 -8.45 27.46 -6.98
C HIS A 243 -9.79 26.82 -7.36
N PRO A 244 -10.58 27.45 -8.23
CA PRO A 244 -11.87 26.95 -8.66
C PRO A 244 -11.77 25.64 -9.45
#